data_e029bf0b3c9d8ccaef4d952101889ebf
#
_entry.id   e029bf0b3c9d8ccaef4d952101889ebf
#
_cell.length_a   1.000
_cell.length_b   1.000
_cell.length_c   1.000
_cell.angle_alpha   90.00
_cell.angle_beta   90.00
_cell.angle_gamma   90.00
#
_symmetry.space_group_name_H-M   'P 1'
#
loop_
_entity.id
_entity.type
_entity.pdbx_description
1 polymer ?
#
loop_
_entity_poly.entity_id
_entity_poly.type
_entity_poly.pdbx_seq_one_letter_code
_entity_poly.pdbx_strand_id
1 'polypeptide(L)'
;MALFAVIGLGSFGATVALELINLDHDVIGIDSIKKNVENVADQLTHSVIADATDEHVLHELNIQNCDAVVVAIGEDLEASILCVLHLKN
;
A
#
# COMPACT_ATOMS: atom_id res chain seq x y z
N MET A 1 16.37 1.29 -5.30
CA MET A 1 15.01 0.79 -5.29
C MET A 1 14.40 0.98 -3.93
N ALA A 2 13.24 1.56 -3.91
CA ALA A 2 12.58 1.85 -2.64
C ALA A 2 11.50 0.80 -2.35
N LEU A 3 11.12 0.70 -1.08
CA LEU A 3 10.03 -0.13 -0.64
C LEU A 3 8.88 0.79 -0.22
N PHE A 4 7.74 0.62 -0.86
CA PHE A 4 6.53 1.39 -0.56
C PHE A 4 5.45 0.48 0.01
N ALA A 5 4.67 1.01 0.92
CA ALA A 5 3.43 0.37 1.33
C ALA A 5 2.28 1.19 0.74
N VAL A 6 1.33 0.52 0.12
CA VAL A 6 0.12 1.17 -0.40
C VAL A 6 -1.06 0.63 0.36
N ILE A 7 -1.70 1.50 1.13
CA ILE A 7 -2.86 1.15 1.93
C ILE A 7 -4.10 1.60 1.19
N GLY A 8 -4.92 0.63 0.84
CA GLY A 8 -6.07 0.85 -0.02
C GLY A 8 -5.76 0.51 -1.47
N LEU A 9 -6.37 -0.55 -1.97
CA LEU A 9 -6.13 -1.08 -3.31
C LEU A 9 -7.37 -0.98 -4.21
N GLY A 10 -8.18 0.05 -3.98
CA GLY A 10 -9.24 0.41 -4.91
C GLY A 10 -8.62 0.94 -6.20
N SER A 11 -9.41 1.55 -7.07
CA SER A 11 -8.91 2.01 -8.37
C SER A 11 -7.67 2.86 -8.27
N PHE A 12 -7.69 3.83 -7.37
CA PHE A 12 -6.56 4.75 -7.24
C PHE A 12 -5.33 4.07 -6.64
N GLY A 13 -5.50 3.39 -5.51
CA GLY A 13 -4.38 2.74 -4.84
C GLY A 13 -3.74 1.65 -5.71
N ALA A 14 -4.56 0.87 -6.40
CA ALA A 14 -4.05 -0.15 -7.32
C ALA A 14 -3.23 0.49 -8.43
N THR A 15 -3.70 1.59 -9.00
CA THR A 15 -2.96 2.28 -10.06
C THR A 15 -1.61 2.78 -9.55
N VAL A 16 -1.58 3.38 -8.38
CA VAL A 16 -0.33 3.86 -7.77
C VAL A 16 0.62 2.69 -7.53
N ALA A 17 0.10 1.61 -6.94
CA ALA A 17 0.92 0.44 -6.62
C ALA A 17 1.55 -0.16 -7.89
N LEU A 18 0.77 -0.33 -8.93
CA LEU A 18 1.28 -0.90 -10.18
C LEU A 18 2.29 0.01 -10.86
N GLU A 19 2.10 1.32 -10.77
CA GLU A 19 3.05 2.26 -11.33
C GLU A 19 4.38 2.22 -10.59
N LEU A 20 4.34 2.07 -9.26
CA LEU A 20 5.57 1.94 -8.47
C LEU A 20 6.32 0.66 -8.84
N ILE A 21 5.61 -0.44 -9.04
CA ILE A 21 6.22 -1.69 -9.50
C ILE A 21 6.85 -1.47 -10.88
N ASN A 22 6.16 -0.76 -11.76
CA ASN A 22 6.64 -0.50 -13.10
C ASN A 22 7.92 0.37 -13.10
N LEU A 23 8.10 1.15 -12.05
CA LEU A 23 9.30 1.96 -11.85
C LEU A 23 10.40 1.22 -11.08
N ASP A 24 10.27 -0.09 -10.97
CA ASP A 24 11.25 -0.98 -10.31
C ASP A 24 11.35 -0.82 -8.80
N HIS A 25 10.28 -0.35 -8.17
CA HIS A 25 10.20 -0.32 -6.71
C HIS A 25 9.48 -1.55 -6.20
N ASP A 26 9.70 -1.88 -4.93
CA ASP A 26 8.96 -2.92 -4.27
C ASP A 26 7.73 -2.33 -3.59
N VAL A 27 6.63 -3.06 -3.61
CA VAL A 27 5.36 -2.59 -3.06
C VAL A 27 4.70 -3.66 -2.20
N ILE A 28 4.27 -3.26 -1.02
CA ILE A 28 3.41 -4.06 -0.17
C ILE A 28 2.02 -3.42 -0.25
N GLY A 29 1.06 -4.13 -0.80
CA GLY A 29 -0.32 -3.64 -0.90
C GLY A 29 -1.18 -4.20 0.22
N ILE A 30 -1.99 -3.36 0.83
CA ILE A 30 -2.86 -3.72 1.95
C ILE A 30 -4.27 -3.22 1.70
N ASP A 31 -5.25 -4.10 1.82
CA ASP A 31 -6.66 -3.73 1.74
C ASP A 31 -7.46 -4.74 2.55
N SER A 32 -8.54 -4.29 3.17
CA SER A 32 -9.42 -5.18 3.91
C SER A 32 -10.36 -5.95 2.98
N ILE A 33 -10.53 -5.50 1.76
CA ILE A 33 -11.41 -6.12 0.79
C ILE A 33 -10.62 -7.13 -0.03
N LYS A 34 -10.94 -8.41 0.13
CA LYS A 34 -10.26 -9.51 -0.53
C LYS A 34 -10.17 -9.32 -2.05
N LYS A 35 -11.25 -8.91 -2.68
CA LYS A 35 -11.29 -8.73 -4.12
C LYS A 35 -10.27 -7.70 -4.59
N ASN A 36 -10.12 -6.61 -3.85
CA ASN A 36 -9.16 -5.58 -4.20
C ASN A 36 -7.73 -6.11 -4.16
N VAL A 37 -7.44 -6.93 -3.16
CA VAL A 37 -6.11 -7.55 -3.04
C VAL A 37 -5.88 -8.53 -4.18
N GLU A 38 -6.86 -9.39 -4.46
CA GLU A 38 -6.74 -10.40 -5.49
C GLU A 38 -6.51 -9.80 -6.88
N ASN A 39 -7.07 -8.64 -7.13
CA ASN A 39 -6.93 -7.98 -8.43
C ASN A 39 -5.49 -7.62 -8.77
N VAL A 40 -4.64 -7.42 -7.76
CA VAL A 40 -3.26 -6.96 -7.97
C VAL A 40 -2.21 -7.87 -7.34
N ALA A 41 -2.63 -8.94 -6.67
CA ALA A 41 -1.72 -9.78 -5.89
C ALA A 41 -0.55 -10.31 -6.71
N ASP A 42 -0.79 -10.71 -7.95
CA ASP A 42 0.24 -11.28 -8.81
C ASP A 42 1.27 -10.26 -9.28
N GLN A 43 0.96 -8.99 -9.15
CA GLN A 43 1.77 -7.92 -9.71
C GLN A 43 2.57 -7.16 -8.66
N LEU A 44 2.20 -7.32 -7.39
CA LEU A 44 2.89 -6.64 -6.30
C LEU A 44 3.94 -7.55 -5.67
N THR A 45 4.90 -6.95 -5.01
CA THR A 45 5.93 -7.68 -4.26
C THR A 45 5.27 -8.51 -3.15
N HIS A 46 4.38 -7.88 -2.40
CA HIS A 46 3.55 -8.53 -1.38
C HIS A 46 2.18 -7.91 -1.38
N SER A 47 1.18 -8.69 -1.03
CA SER A 47 -0.17 -8.19 -0.85
C SER A 47 -0.81 -8.89 0.34
N VAL A 48 -1.58 -8.14 1.12
CA VAL A 48 -2.15 -8.62 2.38
C VAL A 48 -3.59 -8.17 2.49
N ILE A 49 -4.46 -9.09 2.88
CA ILE A 49 -5.85 -8.78 3.23
C ILE A 49 -5.83 -8.49 4.73
N ALA A 50 -5.96 -7.24 5.10
CA ALA A 50 -5.90 -6.85 6.49
C ALA A 50 -6.53 -5.49 6.71
N ASP A 51 -6.91 -5.23 7.95
CA ASP A 51 -7.43 -3.95 8.36
C ASP A 51 -6.27 -3.02 8.70
N ALA A 52 -6.02 -2.05 7.85
CA ALA A 52 -4.91 -1.13 8.02
C ALA A 52 -5.12 -0.11 9.14
N THR A 53 -6.32 -0.10 9.76
CA THR A 53 -6.53 0.73 10.94
C THR A 53 -6.01 0.05 12.21
N ASP A 54 -5.66 -1.22 12.12
CA ASP A 54 -5.13 -1.98 13.24
C ASP A 54 -3.62 -1.82 13.31
N GLU A 55 -3.15 -1.17 14.37
CA GLU A 55 -1.72 -0.92 14.57
C GLU A 55 -0.89 -2.20 14.65
N HIS A 56 -1.47 -3.27 15.21
CA HIS A 56 -0.77 -4.56 15.29
C HIS A 56 -0.47 -5.11 13.89
N VAL A 57 -1.43 -4.98 12.98
CA VAL A 57 -1.27 -5.43 11.62
C VAL A 57 -0.13 -4.66 10.95
N LEU A 58 -0.14 -3.35 11.08
CA LEU A 58 0.89 -2.51 10.47
C LEU A 58 2.27 -2.85 11.04
N HIS A 59 2.34 -3.10 12.34
CA HIS A 59 3.60 -3.46 12.97
C HIS A 59 4.11 -4.82 12.49
N GLU A 60 3.24 -5.80 12.40
CA GLU A 60 3.62 -7.13 11.92
C GLU A 60 4.10 -7.12 10.48
N LEU A 61 3.57 -6.22 9.67
CA LEU A 61 3.97 -6.08 8.28
C LEU A 61 5.23 -5.25 8.11
N ASN A 62 5.80 -4.77 9.20
CA ASN A 62 7.01 -3.93 9.18
C ASN A 62 6.85 -2.69 8.32
N ILE A 63 5.68 -2.07 8.39
CA ILE A 63 5.41 -0.85 7.62
C ILE A 63 6.42 0.24 7.95
N GLN A 64 6.90 0.29 9.18
CA GLN A 64 7.90 1.26 9.60
C GLN A 64 9.23 1.13 8.84
N ASN A 65 9.47 0.00 8.19
CA ASN A 65 10.68 -0.20 7.39
C ASN A 65 10.52 0.24 5.95
N CYS A 66 9.31 0.62 5.55
CA CYS A 66 9.08 1.14 4.21
C CYS A 66 9.68 2.53 4.08
N ASP A 67 10.13 2.85 2.88
CA ASP A 67 10.66 4.19 2.59
C ASP A 67 9.54 5.23 2.57
N ALA A 68 8.35 4.83 2.15
CA ALA A 68 7.18 5.68 2.19
C ALA A 68 5.91 4.82 2.29
N VAL A 69 4.87 5.42 2.82
CA VAL A 69 3.55 4.79 2.91
C VAL A 69 2.56 5.69 2.19
N VAL A 70 1.85 5.11 1.24
CA VAL A 70 0.80 5.82 0.50
C VAL A 70 -0.53 5.33 1.04
N VAL A 71 -1.35 6.25 1.53
CA VAL A 71 -2.69 5.91 2.01
C VAL A 71 -3.69 6.39 0.98
N ALA A 72 -4.33 5.45 0.30
CA ALA A 72 -5.27 5.72 -0.78
C ALA A 72 -6.64 5.15 -0.41
N ILE A 73 -7.22 5.73 0.64
CA ILE A 73 -8.50 5.28 1.17
C ILE A 73 -9.58 6.25 0.71
N GLY A 74 -10.68 5.70 0.23
CA GLY A 74 -11.80 6.50 -0.20
C GLY A 74 -12.22 6.14 -1.61
N GLU A 75 -13.51 6.30 -1.88
CA GLU A 75 -14.07 6.00 -3.18
C GLU A 75 -14.15 7.24 -4.06
N ASP A 76 -13.95 8.40 -3.48
CA ASP A 76 -14.03 9.65 -4.21
C ASP A 76 -12.69 9.99 -4.85
N LEU A 77 -12.75 10.75 -5.92
CA LEU A 77 -11.57 11.25 -6.62
C LEU A 77 -10.68 12.11 -5.72
N GLU A 78 -11.23 12.53 -4.60
CA GLU A 78 -10.51 13.29 -3.60
C GLU A 78 -9.89 12.41 -2.54
N ALA A 79 -9.68 11.13 -2.84
CA ALA A 79 -9.03 10.24 -1.90
C ALA A 79 -7.77 10.91 -1.38
N SER A 80 -7.71 11.04 -0.10
CA SER A 80 -6.56 11.69 0.54
C SER A 80 -5.33 10.84 0.31
N ILE A 81 -4.39 11.37 -0.42
CA ILE A 81 -3.08 10.75 -0.51
C ILE A 81 -2.31 11.29 0.68
N LEU A 82 -2.13 10.44 1.65
CA LEU A 82 -1.25 10.78 2.74
C LEU A 82 0.04 10.00 2.51
N CYS A 83 1.06 10.71 2.10
CA CYS A 83 2.38 10.11 1.96
C CYS A 83 3.14 10.38 3.23
N VAL A 84 3.40 9.33 3.99
CA VAL A 84 4.17 9.45 5.23
C VAL A 84 5.57 8.97 4.93
N LEU A 85 6.51 9.88 4.95
CA LEU A 85 7.92 9.53 4.81
C LEU A 85 8.45 9.07 6.16
N HIS A 86 8.98 7.87 6.19
CA HIS A 86 9.68 7.40 7.35
C HIS A 86 11.10 7.93 7.33
N LEU A 87 11.39 8.79 8.26
CA LEU A 87 12.74 9.24 8.47
C LEU A 87 13.42 8.20 9.35
N LYS A 88 14.33 7.47 8.77
CA LYS A 88 15.13 6.53 9.54
C LYS A 88 16.19 7.30 10.30
N ASN A 89 16.16 7.14 11.56
CA ASN A 89 17.21 7.68 12.40
C ASN A 89 18.29 6.63 12.60
#